data_2c43d2f620c995c849301c13e8465761
#
_entry.id   2c43d2f620c995c849301c13e8465761
#
_cell.length_a   1.000
_cell.length_b   1.000
_cell.length_c   1.000
_cell.angle_alpha   90.00
_cell.angle_beta   90.00
_cell.angle_gamma   90.00
#
_symmetry.space_group_name_H-M   'P 1'
#
loop_
_entity.id
_entity.type
_entity.pdbx_description
1 polymer ?
#
loop_
_entity_poly.entity_id
_entity_poly.type
_entity_poly.pdbx_seq_one_letter_code
_entity_poly.pdbx_strand_id
1 'polypeptide(L)'
;MLKRILAGGLAVVMACSLFTGCGSSGASSSAGALTAIPEEAKKDVVSYLTDGAITSEETVMTVNGVEIPASAYFYQWAYFAGYLAYYYQGKDATDTFSLDKEINGTTYKDYLLDNTRSSLLASAIAAQKGQEQKLKLSADAKKTIDNLAESAYENTRLYYATTLKGMEFLETCSDYNDQLKAALFRKGGEYEITKETLADYRKDNVMAAKHILLLTTGKSDEEKAKIKKTIQGYLDKILADKDPASAFEQYMNEKSEDTGLATNPDGYTFLPGEMVPEFEDAVSSLKVGEIDPKIVESSYGYHLIMRIEPDMDAIDDEDLKEKYESETYQKVLDDWSKDAKVETTKALDDLDMTKVYDKLTQLQSVIQAIAQAEAAAAQAASSGSTVSE
;
A
#
# COMPACT_ATOMS: atom_id res chain seq x y z
N MET A 1 -8.15 0.19 -7.74
CA MET A 1 -7.51 -0.09 -6.44
C MET A 1 -6.00 0.08 -6.48
N LEU A 2 -5.29 -0.51 -7.44
CA LEU A 2 -3.82 -0.48 -7.46
C LEU A 2 -3.19 0.91 -7.61
N LYS A 3 -3.78 1.83 -8.34
CA LYS A 3 -3.25 3.20 -8.51
C LYS A 3 -3.38 4.10 -7.27
N ARG A 4 -4.17 3.73 -6.27
CA ARG A 4 -4.41 4.54 -5.05
C ARG A 4 -3.60 4.11 -3.82
N ILE A 5 -2.88 2.97 -3.87
CA ILE A 5 -1.98 2.55 -2.77
C ILE A 5 -0.76 3.49 -2.65
N LEU A 6 -0.49 4.30 -3.67
CA LEU A 6 0.61 5.27 -3.70
C LEU A 6 0.41 6.49 -2.76
N ALA A 7 -0.80 6.77 -2.32
CA ALA A 7 -1.09 7.97 -1.52
C ALA A 7 -0.67 7.89 -0.04
N GLY A 8 -0.29 6.70 0.45
CA GLY A 8 0.13 6.49 1.84
C GLY A 8 1.59 6.05 2.03
N GLY A 9 2.39 6.03 0.95
CA GLY A 9 3.61 5.22 0.86
C GLY A 9 4.92 5.87 1.32
N LEU A 10 4.95 7.04 1.91
CA LEU A 10 6.18 7.62 2.45
C LEU A 10 6.35 7.41 3.97
N ALA A 11 5.42 6.72 4.61
CA ALA A 11 5.69 6.24 5.95
C ALA A 11 6.69 5.07 5.85
N VAL A 12 7.98 5.36 5.89
CA VAL A 12 8.99 4.40 6.34
C VAL A 12 8.69 4.13 7.81
N VAL A 13 7.59 3.42 8.06
CA VAL A 13 7.34 2.87 9.39
C VAL A 13 8.33 1.72 9.53
N MET A 14 9.50 2.03 10.09
CA MET A 14 10.37 1.02 10.67
C MET A 14 9.67 0.38 11.88
N ALA A 15 8.51 -0.24 11.63
CA ALA A 15 7.95 -1.18 12.58
C ALA A 15 8.84 -2.43 12.51
N CYS A 16 9.87 -2.47 13.36
CA CYS A 16 10.61 -3.67 13.71
C CYS A 16 9.72 -4.67 14.47
N SER A 17 8.53 -4.93 13.96
CA SER A 17 7.76 -6.10 14.35
C SER A 17 8.24 -7.26 13.48
N LEU A 18 9.14 -8.05 14.01
CA LEU A 18 9.39 -9.41 13.52
C LEU A 18 8.02 -10.07 13.39
N PHE A 19 7.58 -10.30 12.16
CA PHE A 19 6.35 -11.02 11.89
C PHE A 19 6.49 -12.44 12.45
N THR A 20 5.95 -12.65 13.64
CA THR A 20 5.68 -14.00 14.15
C THR A 20 4.42 -14.53 13.45
N GLY A 21 4.54 -14.75 12.14
CA GLY A 21 3.53 -15.41 11.33
C GLY A 21 3.98 -16.83 11.03
N CYS A 22 3.45 -17.80 11.72
CA CYS A 22 3.55 -19.21 11.33
C CYS A 22 2.89 -19.41 9.97
N GLY A 23 3.71 -19.55 8.93
CA GLY A 23 3.28 -19.95 7.61
C GLY A 23 4.45 -20.63 6.92
N SER A 24 4.49 -21.98 6.99
CA SER A 24 5.39 -22.79 6.19
C SER A 24 4.98 -22.69 4.72
N SER A 25 5.53 -21.71 3.99
CA SER A 25 5.41 -21.66 2.54
C SER A 25 6.39 -22.64 1.93
N GLY A 26 5.87 -23.71 1.35
CA GLY A 26 6.62 -24.63 0.52
C GLY A 26 7.11 -23.91 -0.74
N ALA A 27 8.33 -23.39 -0.71
CA ALA A 27 9.04 -22.99 -1.91
C ALA A 27 9.53 -24.26 -2.61
N SER A 28 8.82 -24.67 -3.65
CA SER A 28 9.27 -25.69 -4.59
C SER A 28 10.13 -25.02 -5.65
N SER A 29 11.42 -24.78 -5.35
CA SER A 29 12.41 -24.52 -6.38
C SER A 29 13.56 -25.53 -6.22
N SER A 30 14.01 -26.11 -7.33
CA SER A 30 15.09 -27.11 -7.44
C SER A 30 16.51 -26.55 -7.18
N ALA A 31 16.66 -25.39 -6.60
CA ALA A 31 17.91 -24.88 -6.06
C ALA A 31 17.99 -25.30 -4.59
N GLY A 32 19.07 -25.96 -4.16
CA GLY A 32 19.24 -26.48 -2.80
C GLY A 32 18.97 -25.39 -1.76
N ALA A 33 18.15 -25.72 -0.75
CA ALA A 33 17.81 -24.78 0.30
C ALA A 33 19.07 -24.31 1.04
N LEU A 34 19.20 -23.02 1.27
CA LEU A 34 20.29 -22.45 2.06
C LEU A 34 20.17 -22.94 3.52
N THR A 35 21.28 -23.34 4.11
CA THR A 35 21.35 -23.77 5.51
C THR A 35 21.97 -22.74 6.45
N ALA A 36 22.57 -21.70 5.88
CA ALA A 36 23.16 -20.57 6.60
C ALA A 36 23.16 -19.32 5.70
N ILE A 37 23.30 -18.15 6.32
CA ILE A 37 23.47 -16.89 5.58
C ILE A 37 24.81 -16.95 4.83
N PRO A 38 24.82 -16.80 3.48
CA PRO A 38 26.05 -16.80 2.70
C PRO A 38 26.99 -15.66 3.10
N GLU A 39 28.29 -15.94 3.17
CA GLU A 39 29.31 -14.94 3.51
C GLU A 39 29.35 -13.77 2.49
N GLU A 40 29.05 -14.06 1.23
CA GLU A 40 28.93 -13.06 0.18
C GLU A 40 27.77 -12.07 0.47
N ALA A 41 26.63 -12.59 0.96
CA ALA A 41 25.49 -11.76 1.35
C ALA A 41 25.82 -10.86 2.55
N LYS A 42 26.61 -11.36 3.51
CA LYS A 42 27.07 -10.55 4.66
C LYS A 42 28.01 -9.43 4.24
N LYS A 43 28.82 -9.67 3.20
CA LYS A 43 29.76 -8.66 2.67
C LYS A 43 29.01 -7.58 1.89
N ASP A 44 28.16 -7.99 0.97
CA ASP A 44 27.37 -7.11 0.12
C ASP A 44 26.11 -7.83 -0.34
N VAL A 45 24.98 -7.52 0.29
CA VAL A 45 23.71 -8.21 0.06
C VAL A 45 23.18 -7.96 -1.36
N VAL A 46 23.31 -6.76 -1.91
CA VAL A 46 22.84 -6.46 -3.26
C VAL A 46 23.73 -7.18 -4.29
N SER A 47 25.04 -7.17 -4.09
CA SER A 47 25.98 -7.92 -4.96
C SER A 47 25.67 -9.41 -4.96
N TYR A 48 25.37 -10.00 -3.79
CA TYR A 48 24.92 -11.38 -3.70
C TYR A 48 23.62 -11.65 -4.49
N LEU A 49 22.61 -10.79 -4.34
CA LEU A 49 21.32 -10.95 -5.02
C LEU A 49 21.43 -10.81 -6.54
N THR A 50 22.33 -9.95 -7.01
CA THR A 50 22.49 -9.59 -8.42
C THR A 50 23.64 -10.33 -9.13
N ASP A 51 24.20 -11.40 -8.54
CA ASP A 51 25.36 -12.14 -9.07
C ASP A 51 26.58 -11.24 -9.37
N GLY A 52 26.78 -10.19 -8.56
CA GLY A 52 27.89 -9.24 -8.72
C GLY A 52 27.65 -8.16 -9.76
N ALA A 53 26.46 -8.08 -10.36
CA ALA A 53 26.16 -7.07 -11.39
C ALA A 53 26.05 -5.66 -10.80
N ILE A 54 25.64 -5.52 -9.55
CA ILE A 54 25.45 -4.25 -8.84
C ILE A 54 25.94 -4.41 -7.40
N THR A 55 26.65 -3.41 -6.88
CA THR A 55 27.02 -3.36 -5.46
C THR A 55 26.04 -2.50 -4.65
N SER A 56 25.93 -2.74 -3.34
CA SER A 56 24.98 -2.04 -2.45
C SER A 56 25.13 -0.51 -2.46
N GLU A 57 26.35 -0.01 -2.63
CA GLU A 57 26.66 1.41 -2.54
C GLU A 57 26.63 2.13 -3.89
N GLU A 58 26.44 1.40 -4.98
CA GLU A 58 26.41 1.92 -6.34
C GLU A 58 25.12 2.71 -6.58
N THR A 59 25.24 3.85 -7.27
CA THR A 59 24.06 4.61 -7.72
C THR A 59 23.37 3.84 -8.85
N VAL A 60 22.11 3.47 -8.66
CA VAL A 60 21.32 2.72 -9.67
C VAL A 60 20.20 3.54 -10.29
N MET A 61 19.82 4.62 -9.65
CA MET A 61 18.79 5.55 -10.14
C MET A 61 19.16 6.96 -9.74
N THR A 62 18.85 7.93 -10.60
CA THR A 62 18.95 9.37 -10.25
C THR A 62 17.64 10.07 -10.54
N VAL A 63 17.32 11.07 -9.71
CA VAL A 63 16.17 11.95 -9.89
C VAL A 63 16.65 13.39 -9.75
N ASN A 64 16.62 14.16 -10.82
CA ASN A 64 17.13 15.54 -10.85
C ASN A 64 18.57 15.67 -10.28
N GLY A 65 19.39 14.64 -10.44
CA GLY A 65 20.75 14.59 -9.90
C GLY A 65 20.84 14.11 -8.44
N VAL A 66 19.75 13.82 -7.76
CA VAL A 66 19.77 13.10 -6.48
C VAL A 66 20.09 11.63 -6.76
N GLU A 67 21.19 11.16 -6.21
CA GLU A 67 21.67 9.78 -6.39
C GLU A 67 21.00 8.83 -5.41
N ILE A 68 20.43 7.75 -5.92
CA ILE A 68 19.77 6.69 -5.14
C ILE A 68 20.68 5.46 -5.15
N PRO A 69 21.23 5.06 -3.99
CA PRO A 69 22.07 3.87 -3.91
C PRO A 69 21.24 2.60 -4.08
N ALA A 70 21.86 1.56 -4.61
CA ALA A 70 21.22 0.27 -4.82
C ALA A 70 20.63 -0.30 -3.53
N SER A 71 21.29 -0.13 -2.40
CA SER A 71 20.77 -0.56 -1.09
C SER A 71 19.44 0.11 -0.69
N ALA A 72 19.20 1.36 -1.08
CA ALA A 72 17.91 2.02 -0.89
C ALA A 72 16.85 1.50 -1.88
N TYR A 73 17.26 1.29 -3.14
CA TYR A 73 16.38 0.76 -4.18
C TYR A 73 15.88 -0.64 -3.82
N PHE A 74 16.80 -1.54 -3.46
CA PHE A 74 16.46 -2.93 -3.14
C PHE A 74 15.71 -3.07 -1.82
N TYR A 75 15.96 -2.18 -0.84
CA TYR A 75 15.11 -2.10 0.36
C TYR A 75 13.66 -1.85 0.01
N GLN A 76 13.42 -0.81 -0.78
CA GLN A 76 12.04 -0.41 -1.14
C GLN A 76 11.36 -1.51 -1.96
N TRP A 77 12.08 -2.12 -2.89
CA TRP A 77 11.59 -3.22 -3.70
C TRP A 77 11.28 -4.47 -2.85
N ALA A 78 12.19 -4.87 -1.96
CA ALA A 78 12.01 -6.03 -1.08
C ALA A 78 10.83 -5.83 -0.11
N TYR A 79 10.66 -4.61 0.40
CA TYR A 79 9.54 -4.25 1.26
C TYR A 79 8.20 -4.42 0.52
N PHE A 80 8.06 -3.87 -0.68
CA PHE A 80 6.84 -4.02 -1.47
C PHE A 80 6.60 -5.47 -1.90
N ALA A 81 7.66 -6.21 -2.24
CA ALA A 81 7.54 -7.63 -2.60
C ALA A 81 7.01 -8.46 -1.43
N GLY A 82 7.52 -8.23 -0.22
CA GLY A 82 7.06 -8.88 1.00
C GLY A 82 5.60 -8.55 1.34
N TYR A 83 5.21 -7.26 1.23
CA TYR A 83 3.84 -6.83 1.45
C TYR A 83 2.87 -7.49 0.45
N LEU A 84 3.24 -7.50 -0.83
CA LEU A 84 2.42 -8.08 -1.89
C LEU A 84 2.28 -9.61 -1.69
N ALA A 85 3.36 -10.30 -1.37
CA ALA A 85 3.34 -11.73 -1.08
C ALA A 85 2.43 -12.04 0.12
N TYR A 86 2.53 -11.28 1.21
CA TYR A 86 1.66 -11.44 2.38
C TYR A 86 0.18 -11.22 2.05
N TYR A 87 -0.14 -10.18 1.29
CA TYR A 87 -1.53 -9.85 0.94
C TYR A 87 -2.19 -10.93 0.07
N TYR A 88 -1.42 -11.58 -0.83
CA TYR A 88 -1.96 -12.57 -1.76
C TYR A 88 -1.87 -14.01 -1.27
N GLN A 89 -0.97 -14.35 -0.33
CA GLN A 89 -0.95 -15.67 0.31
C GLN A 89 -2.17 -15.97 1.18
N GLY A 90 -2.87 -14.94 1.66
CA GLY A 90 -4.05 -15.10 2.52
C GLY A 90 -5.34 -15.49 1.82
N LYS A 91 -5.37 -15.46 0.48
CA LYS A 91 -6.64 -15.64 -0.29
C LYS A 91 -6.86 -17.07 -0.80
N ASP A 92 -5.81 -17.85 -1.02
CA ASP A 92 -5.90 -19.25 -1.40
C ASP A 92 -4.63 -19.99 -0.93
N ALA A 93 -4.78 -20.92 0.01
CA ALA A 93 -3.66 -21.68 0.57
C ALA A 93 -2.96 -22.59 -0.46
N THR A 94 -3.52 -22.77 -1.65
CA THR A 94 -2.97 -23.55 -2.76
C THR A 94 -2.25 -22.70 -3.80
N ASP A 95 -2.37 -21.36 -3.72
CA ASP A 95 -1.81 -20.45 -4.71
C ASP A 95 -0.50 -19.83 -4.22
N THR A 96 0.62 -20.27 -4.79
CA THR A 96 1.95 -19.71 -4.50
C THR A 96 2.12 -18.37 -5.18
N PHE A 97 2.59 -17.36 -4.44
CA PHE A 97 2.96 -16.06 -5.00
C PHE A 97 4.07 -16.22 -6.06
N SER A 98 3.90 -15.59 -7.22
CA SER A 98 4.89 -15.56 -8.30
C SER A 98 4.88 -14.19 -8.96
N LEU A 99 6.06 -13.67 -9.29
CA LEU A 99 6.22 -12.37 -9.97
C LEU A 99 5.63 -12.34 -11.37
N ASP A 100 5.48 -13.50 -12.02
CA ASP A 100 4.95 -13.62 -13.38
C ASP A 100 3.42 -13.65 -13.44
N LYS A 101 2.74 -13.74 -12.30
CA LYS A 101 1.29 -13.64 -12.26
C LYS A 101 0.82 -12.22 -12.58
N GLU A 102 -0.33 -12.15 -13.22
CA GLU A 102 -0.93 -10.87 -13.59
C GLU A 102 -2.00 -10.42 -12.59
N ILE A 103 -2.05 -9.12 -12.40
CA ILE A 103 -3.11 -8.41 -11.72
C ILE A 103 -3.54 -7.21 -12.58
N ASN A 104 -4.80 -7.17 -12.98
CA ASN A 104 -5.35 -6.11 -13.83
C ASN A 104 -4.54 -5.84 -15.12
N GLY A 105 -4.03 -6.91 -15.77
CA GLY A 105 -3.26 -6.81 -17.00
C GLY A 105 -1.81 -6.37 -16.85
N THR A 106 -1.29 -6.35 -15.63
CA THR A 106 0.12 -6.06 -15.32
C THR A 106 0.71 -7.21 -14.51
N THR A 107 1.95 -7.63 -14.77
CA THR A 107 2.59 -8.65 -13.94
C THR A 107 2.91 -8.09 -12.55
N TYR A 108 2.99 -8.94 -11.52
CA TYR A 108 3.46 -8.49 -10.20
C TYR A 108 4.88 -7.92 -10.27
N LYS A 109 5.72 -8.45 -11.14
CA LYS A 109 7.06 -7.91 -11.39
C LYS A 109 7.02 -6.46 -11.84
N ASP A 110 6.28 -6.16 -12.89
CA ASP A 110 6.19 -4.80 -13.44
C ASP A 110 5.52 -3.86 -12.43
N TYR A 111 4.47 -4.33 -11.77
CA TYR A 111 3.83 -3.59 -10.69
C TYR A 111 4.80 -3.21 -9.56
N LEU A 112 5.65 -4.15 -9.10
CA LEU A 112 6.65 -3.88 -8.06
C LEU A 112 7.72 -2.90 -8.53
N LEU A 113 8.19 -3.03 -9.77
CA LEU A 113 9.17 -2.11 -10.35
C LEU A 113 8.62 -0.69 -10.44
N ASP A 114 7.40 -0.54 -10.94
CA ASP A 114 6.73 0.77 -11.06
C ASP A 114 6.48 1.43 -9.71
N ASN A 115 6.02 0.65 -8.71
CA ASN A 115 5.81 1.18 -7.36
C ASN A 115 7.13 1.57 -6.68
N THR A 116 8.18 0.76 -6.85
CA THR A 116 9.51 1.06 -6.31
C THR A 116 10.06 2.35 -6.90
N ARG A 117 10.01 2.50 -8.22
CA ARG A 117 10.46 3.72 -8.92
C ARG A 117 9.66 4.95 -8.50
N SER A 118 8.34 4.82 -8.42
CA SER A 118 7.45 5.93 -8.01
C SER A 118 7.70 6.37 -6.56
N SER A 119 7.89 5.41 -5.64
CA SER A 119 8.20 5.70 -4.24
C SER A 119 9.55 6.40 -4.10
N LEU A 120 10.58 5.91 -4.81
CA LEU A 120 11.90 6.51 -4.78
C LEU A 120 11.96 7.86 -5.50
N LEU A 121 11.15 8.08 -6.53
CA LEU A 121 10.95 9.38 -7.14
C LEU A 121 10.45 10.39 -6.11
N ALA A 122 9.38 10.06 -5.40
CA ALA A 122 8.83 10.94 -4.35
C ALA A 122 9.86 11.20 -3.23
N SER A 123 10.59 10.16 -2.79
CA SER A 123 11.65 10.28 -1.79
C SER A 123 12.78 11.23 -2.25
N ALA A 124 13.25 11.07 -3.47
CA ALA A 124 14.32 11.92 -4.03
C ALA A 124 13.85 13.38 -4.23
N ILE A 125 12.60 13.60 -4.65
CA ILE A 125 11.99 14.93 -4.73
C ILE A 125 11.93 15.58 -3.35
N ALA A 126 11.51 14.86 -2.31
CA ALA A 126 11.53 15.37 -0.94
C ALA A 126 12.97 15.72 -0.50
N ALA A 127 13.95 14.87 -0.79
CA ALA A 127 15.36 15.16 -0.52
C ALA A 127 15.85 16.40 -1.25
N GLN A 128 15.54 16.54 -2.54
CA GLN A 128 15.88 17.72 -3.33
C GLN A 128 15.27 18.99 -2.72
N LYS A 129 13.96 18.98 -2.46
CA LYS A 129 13.25 20.13 -1.85
C LYS A 129 13.76 20.48 -0.47
N GLY A 130 14.08 19.47 0.35
CA GLY A 130 14.71 19.68 1.65
C GLY A 130 16.06 20.35 1.54
N GLN A 131 16.90 19.94 0.57
CA GLN A 131 18.20 20.57 0.30
C GLN A 131 18.05 22.01 -0.20
N GLU A 132 17.13 22.28 -1.13
CA GLU A 132 16.81 23.62 -1.62
C GLU A 132 16.43 24.58 -0.48
N GLN A 133 15.65 24.08 0.48
CA GLN A 133 15.23 24.81 1.69
C GLN A 133 16.25 24.77 2.83
N LYS A 134 17.41 24.10 2.63
CA LYS A 134 18.48 23.94 3.62
C LYS A 134 18.00 23.30 4.93
N LEU A 135 17.07 22.35 4.84
CA LEU A 135 16.62 21.59 5.99
C LEU A 135 17.78 20.79 6.59
N LYS A 136 17.66 20.53 7.87
CA LYS A 136 18.59 19.67 8.61
C LYS A 136 17.81 18.53 9.19
N LEU A 137 18.46 17.37 9.29
CA LEU A 137 17.87 16.24 9.99
C LEU A 137 17.39 16.63 11.38
N SER A 138 16.17 16.23 11.70
CA SER A 138 15.58 16.35 13.02
C SER A 138 16.40 15.55 14.06
N ALA A 139 16.16 15.83 15.34
CA ALA A 139 16.79 15.06 16.42
C ALA A 139 16.34 13.58 16.41
N ASP A 140 15.07 13.35 16.07
CA ASP A 140 14.49 12.02 16.02
C ASP A 140 15.06 11.20 14.85
N ALA A 141 15.17 11.77 13.65
CA ALA A 141 15.79 11.11 12.51
C ALA A 141 17.25 10.75 12.78
N LYS A 142 18.03 11.67 13.41
CA LYS A 142 19.40 11.36 13.82
C LYS A 142 19.46 10.19 14.78
N LYS A 143 18.60 10.20 15.80
CA LYS A 143 18.51 9.09 16.75
C LYS A 143 18.14 7.77 16.08
N THR A 144 17.21 7.81 15.12
CA THR A 144 16.85 6.63 14.32
C THR A 144 18.05 6.10 13.54
N ILE A 145 18.78 6.97 12.85
CA ILE A 145 20.00 6.59 12.11
C ILE A 145 21.06 6.01 13.05
N ASP A 146 21.30 6.66 14.21
CA ASP A 146 22.26 6.16 15.19
C ASP A 146 21.89 4.76 15.70
N ASN A 147 20.61 4.52 15.98
CA ASN A 147 20.12 3.20 16.38
C ASN A 147 20.28 2.15 15.27
N LEU A 148 20.11 2.50 14.00
CA LEU A 148 20.28 1.59 12.87
C LEU A 148 21.72 1.07 12.70
N ALA A 149 22.70 1.79 13.25
CA ALA A 149 24.10 1.38 13.25
C ALA A 149 24.38 0.23 14.23
N GLU A 150 23.46 -0.08 15.15
CA GLU A 150 23.64 -1.16 16.10
C GLU A 150 23.59 -2.56 15.44
N SER A 151 24.35 -3.51 15.97
CA SER A 151 24.45 -4.88 15.45
C SER A 151 23.11 -5.63 15.44
N ALA A 152 22.19 -5.26 16.33
CA ALA A 152 20.84 -5.85 16.38
C ALA A 152 20.06 -5.73 15.06
N TYR A 153 20.41 -4.78 14.21
CA TYR A 153 19.75 -4.56 12.92
C TYR A 153 20.42 -5.25 11.72
N GLU A 154 21.51 -6.01 11.93
CA GLU A 154 22.23 -6.65 10.82
C GLU A 154 21.34 -7.64 10.04
N ASN A 155 20.67 -8.56 10.73
CA ASN A 155 19.75 -9.49 10.09
C ASN A 155 18.56 -8.80 9.41
N THR A 156 18.05 -7.70 9.98
CA THR A 156 17.00 -6.89 9.37
C THR A 156 17.47 -6.24 8.07
N ARG A 157 18.70 -5.71 8.05
CA ARG A 157 19.30 -5.14 6.81
C ARG A 157 19.44 -6.20 5.73
N LEU A 158 19.94 -7.38 6.06
CA LEU A 158 20.04 -8.51 5.12
C LEU A 158 18.67 -8.96 4.61
N TYR A 159 17.68 -9.03 5.51
CA TYR A 159 16.31 -9.43 5.18
C TYR A 159 15.66 -8.51 4.14
N TYR A 160 15.90 -7.20 4.23
CA TYR A 160 15.39 -6.19 3.30
C TYR A 160 16.39 -5.78 2.23
N ALA A 161 17.44 -6.54 2.00
CA ALA A 161 18.45 -6.29 0.95
C ALA A 161 19.05 -4.88 1.00
N THR A 162 19.41 -4.38 2.19
CA THR A 162 19.89 -3.01 2.38
C THR A 162 21.17 -2.95 3.22
N THR A 163 21.73 -1.74 3.29
CA THR A 163 22.86 -1.37 4.13
C THR A 163 22.49 -0.19 5.04
N LEU A 164 23.38 0.14 5.96
CA LEU A 164 23.20 1.36 6.79
C LEU A 164 23.03 2.59 5.92
N LYS A 165 23.84 2.76 4.88
CA LYS A 165 23.77 3.92 3.98
C LYS A 165 22.44 4.00 3.20
N GLY A 166 21.91 2.85 2.76
CA GLY A 166 20.58 2.80 2.13
C GLY A 166 19.48 3.23 3.08
N MET A 167 19.54 2.78 4.33
CA MET A 167 18.57 3.18 5.37
C MET A 167 18.73 4.65 5.77
N GLU A 168 19.97 5.17 5.90
CA GLU A 168 20.23 6.60 6.14
C GLU A 168 19.67 7.48 5.03
N PHE A 169 19.81 7.06 3.77
CA PHE A 169 19.22 7.76 2.64
C PHE A 169 17.70 7.84 2.76
N LEU A 170 17.04 6.71 2.99
CA LEU A 170 15.58 6.65 3.09
C LEU A 170 15.05 7.42 4.31
N GLU A 171 15.72 7.32 5.46
CA GLU A 171 15.35 8.07 6.67
C GLU A 171 15.51 9.59 6.45
N THR A 172 16.58 10.00 5.78
CA THR A 172 16.79 11.41 5.42
C THR A 172 15.67 11.93 4.50
N CYS A 173 15.27 11.14 3.50
CA CYS A 173 14.16 11.49 2.62
C CYS A 173 12.84 11.58 3.36
N SER A 174 12.58 10.64 4.28
CA SER A 174 11.37 10.61 5.11
C SER A 174 11.29 11.83 6.03
N ASP A 175 12.37 12.14 6.75
CA ASP A 175 12.43 13.29 7.65
C ASP A 175 12.23 14.63 6.91
N TYR A 176 12.86 14.78 5.73
CA TYR A 176 12.63 15.98 4.91
C TYR A 176 11.20 16.06 4.38
N ASN A 177 10.63 14.93 3.97
CA ASN A 177 9.22 14.86 3.56
C ASN A 177 8.29 15.33 4.69
N ASP A 178 8.49 14.85 5.90
CA ASP A 178 7.67 15.22 7.06
C ASP A 178 7.83 16.70 7.43
N GLN A 179 9.05 17.23 7.38
CA GLN A 179 9.30 18.65 7.60
C GLN A 179 8.64 19.53 6.52
N LEU A 180 8.72 19.13 5.26
CA LEU A 180 8.08 19.83 4.13
C LEU A 180 6.57 19.80 4.28
N LYS A 181 5.98 18.64 4.54
CA LYS A 181 4.56 18.48 4.80
C LYS A 181 4.12 19.39 5.96
N ALA A 182 4.80 19.32 7.09
CA ALA A 182 4.49 20.15 8.25
C ALA A 182 4.59 21.66 7.94
N ALA A 183 5.55 22.09 7.11
CA ALA A 183 5.68 23.49 6.72
C ALA A 183 4.54 23.97 5.83
N LEU A 184 4.00 23.13 4.99
CA LEU A 184 2.88 23.46 4.08
C LEU A 184 1.54 23.64 4.83
N PHE A 185 1.27 22.76 5.81
CA PHE A 185 -0.04 22.72 6.48
C PHE A 185 -0.12 23.47 7.81
N ARG A 186 1.04 23.93 8.35
CA ARG A 186 1.05 24.74 9.57
C ARG A 186 0.35 26.08 9.38
N LYS A 187 0.05 26.77 10.49
CA LYS A 187 -0.46 28.13 10.48
C LYS A 187 0.48 29.07 9.68
N GLY A 188 -0.06 29.75 8.69
CA GLY A 188 0.68 30.60 7.75
C GLY A 188 1.41 29.82 6.65
N GLY A 189 1.23 28.50 6.54
CA GLY A 189 1.68 27.70 5.41
C GLY A 189 0.79 27.85 4.19
N GLU A 190 1.28 27.39 3.05
CA GLU A 190 0.57 27.53 1.76
C GLU A 190 -0.78 26.83 1.74
N TYR A 191 -0.91 25.70 2.44
CA TYR A 191 -2.12 24.91 2.57
C TYR A 191 -2.60 24.86 4.02
N GLU A 192 -2.54 26.00 4.73
CA GLU A 192 -3.02 26.08 6.11
C GLU A 192 -4.42 25.49 6.27
N ILE A 193 -4.59 24.59 7.22
CA ILE A 193 -5.88 23.98 7.49
C ILE A 193 -6.66 24.87 8.45
N THR A 194 -7.66 25.53 7.92
CA THR A 194 -8.62 26.34 8.69
C THR A 194 -9.97 25.65 8.76
N LYS A 195 -10.85 26.14 9.63
CA LYS A 195 -12.25 25.65 9.66
C LYS A 195 -12.97 25.86 8.32
N GLU A 196 -12.64 26.94 7.62
CA GLU A 196 -13.19 27.24 6.29
C GLU A 196 -12.70 26.24 5.24
N THR A 197 -11.38 25.95 5.23
CA THR A 197 -10.78 24.94 4.36
C THR A 197 -11.45 23.57 4.54
N LEU A 198 -11.66 23.13 5.80
CA LEU A 198 -12.31 21.86 6.09
C LEU A 198 -13.81 21.88 5.72
N ALA A 199 -14.51 23.00 5.92
CA ALA A 199 -15.91 23.11 5.56
C ALA A 199 -16.09 23.04 4.03
N ASP A 200 -15.22 23.71 3.27
CA ASP A 200 -15.24 23.64 1.81
C ASP A 200 -14.90 22.24 1.32
N TYR A 201 -13.84 21.63 1.86
CA TYR A 201 -13.45 20.27 1.51
C TYR A 201 -14.55 19.25 1.84
N ARG A 202 -15.20 19.35 3.00
CA ARG A 202 -16.35 18.55 3.41
C ARG A 202 -17.48 18.63 2.39
N LYS A 203 -17.86 19.84 2.05
CA LYS A 203 -18.94 20.10 1.09
C LYS A 203 -18.66 19.49 -0.28
N ASP A 204 -17.41 19.55 -0.74
CA ASP A 204 -17.04 19.15 -2.10
C ASP A 204 -16.73 17.66 -2.23
N ASN A 205 -16.36 17.00 -1.12
CA ASN A 205 -15.81 15.64 -1.16
C ASN A 205 -16.61 14.58 -0.38
N VAL A 206 -17.42 14.97 0.62
CA VAL A 206 -18.25 13.99 1.33
C VAL A 206 -19.41 13.58 0.43
N MET A 207 -19.53 12.28 0.24
CA MET A 207 -20.54 11.67 -0.60
C MET A 207 -21.41 10.72 0.22
N ALA A 208 -22.64 10.47 -0.24
CA ALA A 208 -23.45 9.41 0.36
C ALA A 208 -24.30 8.69 -0.68
N ALA A 209 -24.51 7.40 -0.43
CA ALA A 209 -25.32 6.56 -1.30
C ALA A 209 -26.00 5.43 -0.53
N LYS A 210 -27.17 5.04 -1.02
CA LYS A 210 -27.82 3.75 -0.76
C LYS A 210 -27.50 2.81 -1.90
N HIS A 211 -27.40 1.51 -1.61
CA HIS A 211 -27.19 0.52 -2.68
C HIS A 211 -27.90 -0.81 -2.42
N ILE A 212 -28.14 -1.51 -3.51
CA ILE A 212 -28.59 -2.91 -3.50
C ILE A 212 -27.44 -3.73 -4.04
N LEU A 213 -26.89 -4.65 -3.25
CA LEU A 213 -25.80 -5.55 -3.64
C LEU A 213 -26.32 -6.97 -3.83
N LEU A 214 -25.96 -7.58 -4.94
CA LEU A 214 -26.02 -9.03 -5.12
C LEU A 214 -24.59 -9.57 -5.30
N LEU A 215 -24.18 -10.47 -4.41
CA LEU A 215 -22.81 -10.98 -4.33
C LEU A 215 -22.48 -11.93 -5.48
N THR A 216 -21.29 -11.77 -6.06
CA THR A 216 -20.76 -12.65 -7.11
C THR A 216 -19.46 -13.36 -6.73
N THR A 217 -18.95 -13.11 -5.54
CA THR A 217 -17.71 -13.75 -5.04
C THR A 217 -17.89 -15.26 -4.96
N GLY A 218 -16.97 -16.03 -5.56
CA GLY A 218 -17.01 -17.48 -5.59
C GLY A 218 -18.06 -18.08 -6.53
N LYS A 219 -18.72 -17.28 -7.37
CA LYS A 219 -19.71 -17.73 -8.35
C LYS A 219 -19.11 -18.01 -9.72
N SER A 220 -19.63 -19.02 -10.41
CA SER A 220 -19.30 -19.29 -11.81
C SER A 220 -19.87 -18.21 -12.73
N ASP A 221 -19.37 -18.13 -13.97
CA ASP A 221 -19.83 -17.15 -14.96
C ASP A 221 -21.31 -17.32 -15.30
N GLU A 222 -21.81 -18.58 -15.31
CA GLU A 222 -23.23 -18.85 -15.49
C GLU A 222 -24.09 -18.31 -14.34
N GLU A 223 -23.62 -18.45 -13.10
CA GLU A 223 -24.29 -17.91 -11.91
C GLU A 223 -24.25 -16.39 -11.91
N LYS A 224 -23.10 -15.78 -12.22
CA LYS A 224 -22.96 -14.33 -12.38
C LYS A 224 -23.93 -13.78 -13.41
N ALA A 225 -24.06 -14.43 -14.57
CA ALA A 225 -25.02 -14.02 -15.60
C ALA A 225 -26.47 -14.07 -15.10
N LYS A 226 -26.84 -15.08 -14.31
CA LYS A 226 -28.17 -15.18 -13.69
C LYS A 226 -28.41 -14.07 -12.68
N ILE A 227 -27.41 -13.78 -11.82
CA ILE A 227 -27.45 -12.70 -10.84
C ILE A 227 -27.60 -11.34 -11.54
N LYS A 228 -26.81 -11.11 -12.62
CA LYS A 228 -26.90 -9.88 -13.42
C LYS A 228 -28.29 -9.67 -14.02
N LYS A 229 -28.91 -10.75 -14.52
CA LYS A 229 -30.29 -10.69 -15.02
C LYS A 229 -31.30 -10.38 -13.90
N THR A 230 -31.09 -10.93 -12.72
CA THR A 230 -31.95 -10.70 -11.55
C THR A 230 -31.92 -9.25 -11.11
N ILE A 231 -30.73 -8.69 -10.91
CA ILE A 231 -30.56 -7.30 -10.48
C ILE A 231 -31.03 -6.31 -11.56
N GLN A 232 -30.88 -6.65 -12.86
CA GLN A 232 -31.47 -5.86 -13.95
C GLN A 232 -32.99 -5.81 -13.83
N GLY A 233 -33.63 -6.95 -13.52
CA GLY A 233 -35.08 -6.97 -13.29
C GLY A 233 -35.53 -6.16 -12.06
N TYR A 234 -34.66 -5.97 -11.07
CA TYR A 234 -34.92 -5.05 -9.96
C TYR A 234 -34.84 -3.60 -10.43
N LEU A 235 -33.78 -3.24 -11.14
CA LEU A 235 -33.58 -1.90 -11.69
C LEU A 235 -34.75 -1.48 -12.59
N ASP A 236 -35.16 -2.34 -13.51
CA ASP A 236 -36.26 -2.06 -14.44
C ASP A 236 -37.58 -1.77 -13.69
N LYS A 237 -37.85 -2.51 -12.61
CA LYS A 237 -39.06 -2.29 -11.80
C LYS A 237 -38.96 -1.03 -10.96
N ILE A 238 -37.80 -0.77 -10.35
CA ILE A 238 -37.55 0.44 -9.57
C ILE A 238 -37.75 1.68 -10.45
N LEU A 239 -37.11 1.73 -11.62
CA LEU A 239 -37.21 2.86 -12.51
C LEU A 239 -38.58 3.05 -13.15
N ALA A 240 -39.40 1.99 -13.24
CA ALA A 240 -40.76 2.05 -13.76
C ALA A 240 -41.80 2.39 -12.67
N ASP A 241 -41.42 2.44 -11.40
CA ASP A 241 -42.33 2.76 -10.29
C ASP A 241 -42.74 4.24 -10.33
N LYS A 242 -43.87 4.56 -9.73
CA LYS A 242 -44.34 5.94 -9.59
C LYS A 242 -43.51 6.75 -8.60
N ASP A 243 -42.89 6.04 -7.64
CA ASP A 243 -41.96 6.57 -6.65
C ASP A 243 -40.69 5.70 -6.64
N PRO A 244 -39.77 5.93 -7.57
CA PRO A 244 -38.56 5.10 -7.71
C PRO A 244 -37.69 5.08 -6.43
N ALA A 245 -37.66 6.17 -5.66
CA ALA A 245 -36.86 6.24 -4.43
C ALA A 245 -37.42 5.29 -3.36
N SER A 246 -38.75 5.33 -3.11
CA SER A 246 -39.40 4.40 -2.17
C SER A 246 -39.30 2.94 -2.64
N ALA A 247 -39.43 2.69 -3.95
CA ALA A 247 -39.24 1.36 -4.52
C ALA A 247 -37.79 0.88 -4.32
N PHE A 248 -36.78 1.75 -4.51
CA PHE A 248 -35.39 1.42 -4.27
C PHE A 248 -35.16 0.98 -2.81
N GLU A 249 -35.65 1.73 -1.86
CA GLU A 249 -35.53 1.40 -0.42
C GLU A 249 -36.20 0.07 -0.07
N GLN A 250 -37.37 -0.19 -0.63
CA GLN A 250 -38.04 -1.49 -0.45
C GLN A 250 -37.15 -2.63 -0.98
N TYR A 251 -36.64 -2.53 -2.23
CA TYR A 251 -35.77 -3.54 -2.80
C TYR A 251 -34.45 -3.68 -2.02
N MET A 252 -33.87 -2.58 -1.53
CA MET A 252 -32.69 -2.58 -0.69
C MET A 252 -32.91 -3.42 0.56
N ASN A 253 -33.97 -3.14 1.30
CA ASN A 253 -34.31 -3.84 2.54
C ASN A 253 -34.68 -5.31 2.34
N GLU A 254 -35.32 -5.65 1.22
CA GLU A 254 -35.80 -7.01 0.96
C GLU A 254 -34.80 -7.91 0.23
N LYS A 255 -33.92 -7.35 -0.59
CA LYS A 255 -33.15 -8.08 -1.62
C LYS A 255 -31.64 -7.86 -1.56
N SER A 256 -31.16 -6.83 -0.87
CA SER A 256 -29.72 -6.59 -0.77
C SER A 256 -29.04 -7.69 0.04
N GLU A 257 -27.90 -8.15 -0.43
CA GLU A 257 -27.01 -9.11 0.25
C GLU A 257 -25.86 -8.37 0.98
N ASP A 258 -25.93 -7.04 1.06
CA ASP A 258 -24.99 -6.25 1.81
C ASP A 258 -25.17 -6.43 3.32
N THR A 259 -24.15 -7.03 3.96
CA THR A 259 -24.17 -7.26 5.41
C THR A 259 -24.01 -5.97 6.23
N GLY A 260 -23.43 -4.91 5.63
CA GLY A 260 -23.28 -3.60 6.24
C GLY A 260 -24.58 -2.83 6.38
N LEU A 261 -25.64 -3.22 5.65
CA LEU A 261 -26.96 -2.60 5.73
C LEU A 261 -27.56 -2.64 7.15
N ALA A 262 -27.21 -3.67 7.93
CA ALA A 262 -27.70 -3.79 9.32
C ALA A 262 -27.23 -2.66 10.25
N THR A 263 -26.05 -2.10 9.96
CA THR A 263 -25.46 -0.98 10.72
C THR A 263 -25.62 0.36 10.00
N ASN A 264 -25.92 0.34 8.70
CA ASN A 264 -26.08 1.54 7.87
C ASN A 264 -27.42 1.51 7.10
N PRO A 265 -28.57 1.44 7.81
CA PRO A 265 -29.88 1.29 7.18
C PRO A 265 -30.27 2.48 6.31
N ASP A 266 -29.70 3.66 6.60
CA ASP A 266 -29.95 4.90 5.88
C ASP A 266 -28.96 5.15 4.74
N GLY A 267 -28.06 4.20 4.49
CA GLY A 267 -26.98 4.31 3.49
C GLY A 267 -25.63 4.65 4.10
N TYR A 268 -24.66 4.90 3.23
CA TYR A 268 -23.27 5.16 3.59
C TYR A 268 -22.90 6.60 3.27
N THR A 269 -22.35 7.32 4.26
CA THR A 269 -21.63 8.57 4.06
C THR A 269 -20.13 8.27 4.08
N PHE A 270 -19.38 8.75 3.13
CA PHE A 270 -17.97 8.38 2.95
C PHE A 270 -17.15 9.47 2.27
N LEU A 271 -15.83 9.41 2.47
CA LEU A 271 -14.82 10.22 1.79
C LEU A 271 -14.26 9.49 0.55
N PRO A 272 -13.67 10.20 -0.43
CA PRO A 272 -13.03 9.60 -1.58
C PRO A 272 -11.98 8.56 -1.18
N GLY A 273 -12.00 7.37 -1.79
CA GLY A 273 -11.08 6.27 -1.54
C GLY A 273 -11.52 5.29 -0.45
N GLU A 274 -12.65 5.51 0.21
CA GLU A 274 -13.19 4.60 1.23
C GLU A 274 -14.03 3.48 0.62
N MET A 275 -14.61 3.71 -0.57
CA MET A 275 -15.36 2.70 -1.30
C MET A 275 -14.56 2.16 -2.49
N VAL A 276 -15.04 1.08 -3.11
CA VAL A 276 -14.43 0.59 -4.34
C VAL A 276 -14.61 1.61 -5.46
N PRO A 277 -13.59 1.78 -6.35
CA PRO A 277 -13.59 2.85 -7.34
C PRO A 277 -14.84 2.89 -8.22
N GLU A 278 -15.33 1.73 -8.65
CA GLU A 278 -16.50 1.63 -9.51
C GLU A 278 -17.76 2.17 -8.83
N PHE A 279 -17.86 1.99 -7.51
CA PHE A 279 -18.95 2.52 -6.70
C PHE A 279 -18.83 4.05 -6.54
N GLU A 280 -17.65 4.54 -6.19
CA GLU A 280 -17.40 6.00 -6.04
C GLU A 280 -17.63 6.75 -7.34
N ASP A 281 -17.12 6.22 -8.47
CA ASP A 281 -17.28 6.80 -9.80
C ASP A 281 -18.76 6.92 -10.16
N ALA A 282 -19.55 5.89 -9.85
CA ALA A 282 -21.00 5.92 -10.06
C ALA A 282 -21.67 6.99 -9.18
N VAL A 283 -21.39 7.01 -7.87
CA VAL A 283 -21.98 7.99 -6.95
C VAL A 283 -21.61 9.43 -7.37
N SER A 284 -20.34 9.67 -7.74
CA SER A 284 -19.87 11.00 -8.13
C SER A 284 -20.55 11.53 -9.39
N SER A 285 -20.96 10.62 -10.31
CA SER A 285 -21.63 10.98 -11.57
C SER A 285 -23.11 11.35 -11.41
N LEU A 286 -23.72 11.00 -10.28
CA LEU A 286 -25.14 11.22 -10.00
C LEU A 286 -25.37 12.54 -9.25
N LYS A 287 -26.57 13.09 -9.38
CA LYS A 287 -27.06 14.12 -8.48
C LYS A 287 -27.73 13.50 -7.28
N VAL A 288 -27.81 14.24 -6.18
CA VAL A 288 -28.56 13.80 -4.98
C VAL A 288 -30.01 13.46 -5.38
N GLY A 289 -30.47 12.30 -4.96
CA GLY A 289 -31.76 11.73 -5.28
C GLY A 289 -31.83 10.94 -6.59
N GLU A 290 -30.77 10.91 -7.38
CA GLU A 290 -30.72 10.13 -8.63
C GLU A 290 -30.33 8.67 -8.37
N ILE A 291 -30.97 7.76 -9.11
CA ILE A 291 -30.64 6.33 -9.17
C ILE A 291 -29.83 6.12 -10.45
N ASP A 292 -28.70 5.40 -10.35
CA ASP A 292 -27.92 5.03 -11.53
C ASP A 292 -28.77 4.14 -12.45
N PRO A 293 -28.99 4.54 -13.72
CA PRO A 293 -29.72 3.72 -14.68
C PRO A 293 -28.95 2.48 -15.13
N LYS A 294 -27.75 2.22 -14.61
CA LYS A 294 -26.88 1.11 -14.95
C LYS A 294 -26.54 0.29 -13.72
N ILE A 295 -26.29 -0.99 -13.95
CA ILE A 295 -25.69 -1.88 -12.96
C ILE A 295 -24.20 -1.55 -12.87
N VAL A 296 -23.71 -1.31 -11.64
CA VAL A 296 -22.30 -1.17 -11.35
C VAL A 296 -21.72 -2.50 -10.94
N GLU A 297 -20.63 -2.92 -11.57
CA GLU A 297 -19.94 -4.17 -11.27
C GLU A 297 -18.66 -3.89 -10.50
N SER A 298 -18.46 -4.56 -9.37
CA SER A 298 -17.27 -4.47 -8.56
C SER A 298 -16.71 -5.85 -8.20
N SER A 299 -15.62 -5.89 -7.47
CA SER A 299 -15.05 -7.15 -6.96
C SER A 299 -15.96 -7.90 -5.98
N TYR A 300 -16.98 -7.25 -5.41
CA TYR A 300 -17.98 -7.86 -4.53
C TYR A 300 -19.15 -8.45 -5.29
N GLY A 301 -19.60 -7.78 -6.35
CA GLY A 301 -20.77 -8.18 -7.10
C GLY A 301 -21.38 -7.05 -7.92
N TYR A 302 -22.69 -7.15 -8.12
CA TYR A 302 -23.47 -6.17 -8.87
C TYR A 302 -24.22 -5.26 -7.92
N HIS A 303 -24.14 -3.94 -8.17
CA HIS A 303 -24.77 -2.91 -7.36
C HIS A 303 -25.81 -2.14 -8.18
N LEU A 304 -26.92 -1.78 -7.56
CA LEU A 304 -27.74 -0.63 -7.93
C LEU A 304 -27.47 0.46 -6.93
N ILE A 305 -27.30 1.68 -7.38
CA ILE A 305 -26.83 2.81 -6.58
C ILE A 305 -27.83 3.96 -6.67
N MET A 306 -28.15 4.56 -5.53
CA MET A 306 -28.90 5.79 -5.42
C MET A 306 -28.06 6.80 -4.60
N ARG A 307 -27.70 7.93 -5.20
CA ARG A 307 -27.03 9.00 -4.46
C ARG A 307 -28.01 9.67 -3.52
N ILE A 308 -27.61 9.86 -2.27
CA ILE A 308 -28.41 10.55 -1.25
C ILE A 308 -27.67 11.77 -0.72
N GLU A 309 -28.37 12.61 0.02
CA GLU A 309 -27.73 13.70 0.78
C GLU A 309 -26.83 13.13 1.85
N PRO A 310 -25.54 13.56 1.93
CA PRO A 310 -24.65 13.05 2.95
C PRO A 310 -25.02 13.61 4.34
N ASP A 311 -24.88 12.75 5.35
CA ASP A 311 -24.82 13.20 6.73
C ASP A 311 -23.47 13.88 6.99
N MET A 312 -23.47 15.21 7.02
CA MET A 312 -22.24 15.99 7.18
C MET A 312 -21.58 15.83 8.55
N ASP A 313 -22.30 15.29 9.56
CA ASP A 313 -21.77 15.03 10.89
C ASP A 313 -21.24 13.59 11.04
N ALA A 314 -21.44 12.73 10.04
CA ALA A 314 -20.94 11.35 10.04
C ALA A 314 -19.42 11.22 9.89
N ILE A 315 -18.77 12.24 9.34
CA ILE A 315 -17.31 12.28 9.20
C ILE A 315 -16.77 13.32 10.17
N ASP A 316 -15.87 12.93 11.08
CA ASP A 316 -15.31 13.88 12.02
C ASP A 316 -14.24 14.81 11.38
N ASP A 317 -13.88 15.88 12.10
CA ASP A 317 -12.94 16.87 11.58
C ASP A 317 -11.50 16.32 11.51
N GLU A 318 -11.14 15.29 12.29
CA GLU A 318 -9.82 14.67 12.27
C GLU A 318 -9.63 13.83 11.02
N ASP A 319 -10.58 12.95 10.70
CA ASP A 319 -10.58 12.13 9.49
C ASP A 319 -10.57 13.02 8.23
N LEU A 320 -11.40 14.07 8.25
CA LEU A 320 -11.46 15.04 7.17
C LEU A 320 -10.13 15.76 6.95
N LYS A 321 -9.48 16.16 8.05
CA LYS A 321 -8.18 16.82 8.03
C LYS A 321 -7.09 15.89 7.48
N GLU A 322 -7.02 14.66 7.98
CA GLU A 322 -6.05 13.67 7.49
C GLU A 322 -6.21 13.42 5.99
N LYS A 323 -7.45 13.32 5.54
CA LYS A 323 -7.76 13.12 4.13
C LYS A 323 -7.36 14.32 3.28
N TYR A 324 -7.73 15.53 3.71
CA TYR A 324 -7.34 16.76 3.03
C TYR A 324 -5.82 16.91 2.94
N GLU A 325 -5.10 16.68 4.05
CA GLU A 325 -3.63 16.72 4.07
C GLU A 325 -3.02 15.71 3.10
N SER A 326 -3.51 14.47 3.13
CA SER A 326 -2.99 13.40 2.29
C SER A 326 -3.17 13.68 0.81
N GLU A 327 -4.39 14.07 0.40
CA GLU A 327 -4.68 14.35 -1.01
C GLU A 327 -4.00 15.62 -1.53
N THR A 328 -3.96 16.67 -0.71
CA THR A 328 -3.30 17.92 -1.07
C THR A 328 -1.80 17.72 -1.19
N TYR A 329 -1.19 17.00 -0.24
CA TYR A 329 0.24 16.72 -0.30
C TYR A 329 0.61 15.82 -1.48
N GLN A 330 -0.23 14.85 -1.82
CA GLN A 330 -0.01 14.03 -3.02
C GLN A 330 0.00 14.90 -4.29
N LYS A 331 -0.92 15.84 -4.41
CA LYS A 331 -0.93 16.80 -5.54
C LYS A 331 0.35 17.64 -5.58
N VAL A 332 0.83 18.10 -4.42
CA VAL A 332 2.11 18.83 -4.31
C VAL A 332 3.28 17.98 -4.79
N LEU A 333 3.35 16.72 -4.36
CA LEU A 333 4.40 15.79 -4.80
C LEU A 333 4.31 15.50 -6.31
N ASP A 334 3.10 15.33 -6.84
CA ASP A 334 2.86 15.13 -8.27
C ASP A 334 3.33 16.34 -9.08
N ASP A 335 3.01 17.55 -8.63
CA ASP A 335 3.44 18.79 -9.27
C ASP A 335 4.98 18.97 -9.22
N TRP A 336 5.61 18.68 -8.09
CA TRP A 336 7.07 18.71 -7.98
C TRP A 336 7.77 17.64 -8.82
N SER A 337 7.10 16.53 -9.07
CA SER A 337 7.62 15.38 -9.84
C SER A 337 7.37 15.49 -11.34
N LYS A 338 6.48 16.39 -11.78
CA LYS A 338 5.96 16.45 -13.15
C LYS A 338 7.03 16.53 -14.23
N ASP A 339 8.07 17.32 -13.98
CA ASP A 339 9.18 17.52 -14.92
C ASP A 339 10.48 16.88 -14.41
N ALA A 340 10.38 15.92 -13.49
CA ALA A 340 11.55 15.28 -12.91
C ALA A 340 12.28 14.42 -13.95
N LYS A 341 13.58 14.63 -14.04
CA LYS A 341 14.46 13.81 -14.88
C LYS A 341 14.87 12.56 -14.09
N VAL A 342 14.32 11.43 -14.50
CA VAL A 342 14.61 10.11 -13.89
C VAL A 342 15.51 9.32 -14.84
N GLU A 343 16.63 8.81 -14.34
CA GLU A 343 17.55 7.95 -15.08
C GLU A 343 17.84 6.71 -14.23
N THR A 344 17.85 5.54 -14.86
CA THR A 344 18.27 4.27 -14.27
C THR A 344 19.56 3.78 -14.95
N THR A 345 20.34 2.99 -14.25
CA THR A 345 21.52 2.39 -14.84
C THR A 345 21.14 1.19 -15.70
N LYS A 346 21.90 0.96 -16.77
CA LYS A 346 21.73 -0.23 -17.61
C LYS A 346 21.85 -1.52 -16.80
N ALA A 347 22.71 -1.57 -15.80
CA ALA A 347 22.88 -2.72 -14.92
C ALA A 347 21.58 -3.06 -14.18
N LEU A 348 20.85 -2.05 -13.68
CA LEU A 348 19.56 -2.24 -13.03
C LEU A 348 18.48 -2.69 -14.04
N ASP A 349 18.44 -2.07 -15.22
CA ASP A 349 17.41 -2.36 -16.22
C ASP A 349 17.57 -3.76 -16.84
N ASP A 350 18.80 -4.28 -16.91
CA ASP A 350 19.11 -5.62 -17.44
C ASP A 350 18.92 -6.75 -16.42
N LEU A 351 18.57 -6.46 -15.15
CA LEU A 351 18.42 -7.48 -14.11
C LEU A 351 17.22 -8.40 -14.35
N ASP A 352 17.45 -9.69 -14.16
CA ASP A 352 16.40 -10.68 -14.02
C ASP A 352 15.81 -10.62 -12.59
N MET A 353 14.79 -9.80 -12.40
CA MET A 353 14.19 -9.59 -11.10
C MET A 353 13.52 -10.84 -10.52
N THR A 354 13.19 -11.84 -11.34
CA THR A 354 12.68 -13.13 -10.85
C THR A 354 13.80 -13.89 -10.12
N LYS A 355 15.00 -13.93 -10.68
CA LYS A 355 16.17 -14.53 -9.99
C LYS A 355 16.55 -13.77 -8.73
N VAL A 356 16.47 -12.44 -8.76
CA VAL A 356 16.70 -11.60 -7.56
C VAL A 356 15.71 -11.96 -6.47
N TYR A 357 14.43 -12.11 -6.82
CA TYR A 357 13.37 -12.50 -5.89
C TYR A 357 13.58 -13.89 -5.28
N ASP A 358 13.94 -14.87 -6.10
CA ASP A 358 14.23 -16.24 -5.64
C ASP A 358 15.37 -16.27 -4.63
N LYS A 359 16.45 -15.53 -4.88
CA LYS A 359 17.57 -15.42 -3.94
C LYS A 359 17.18 -14.67 -2.67
N LEU A 360 16.41 -13.59 -2.78
CA LEU A 360 15.93 -12.83 -1.64
C LEU A 360 15.08 -13.71 -0.72
N THR A 361 14.11 -14.44 -1.26
CA THR A 361 13.22 -15.31 -0.48
C THR A 361 13.95 -16.46 0.19
N GLN A 362 14.97 -17.03 -0.46
CA GLN A 362 15.85 -18.04 0.16
C GLN A 362 16.64 -17.43 1.33
N LEU A 363 17.22 -16.24 1.15
CA LEU A 363 17.95 -15.55 2.22
C LEU A 363 17.02 -15.19 3.39
N GLN A 364 15.83 -14.68 3.11
CA GLN A 364 14.81 -14.37 4.12
C GLN A 364 14.39 -15.60 4.92
N SER A 365 14.22 -16.74 4.25
CA SER A 365 13.85 -18.01 4.91
C SER A 365 14.92 -18.47 5.90
N VAL A 366 16.20 -18.35 5.55
CA VAL A 366 17.30 -18.68 6.45
C VAL A 366 17.37 -17.74 7.66
N ILE A 367 17.22 -16.43 7.42
CA ILE A 367 17.22 -15.44 8.51
C ILE A 367 16.07 -15.71 9.48
N GLN A 368 14.88 -16.02 8.98
CA GLN A 368 13.73 -16.39 9.83
C GLN A 368 13.99 -17.67 10.62
N ALA A 369 14.58 -18.70 10.01
CA ALA A 369 14.91 -19.94 10.69
C ALA A 369 15.93 -19.71 11.83
N ILE A 370 16.92 -18.86 11.62
CA ILE A 370 17.89 -18.47 12.65
C ILE A 370 17.17 -17.74 13.80
N ALA A 371 16.35 -16.75 13.50
CA ALA A 371 15.62 -16.00 14.52
C ALA A 371 14.67 -16.88 15.35
N GLN A 372 14.00 -17.85 14.72
CA GLN A 372 13.16 -18.82 15.41
C GLN A 372 13.97 -19.76 16.33
N ALA A 373 15.13 -20.23 15.87
CA ALA A 373 16.02 -21.06 16.67
C ALA A 373 16.57 -20.31 17.90
N GLU A 374 16.95 -19.05 17.74
CA GLU A 374 17.42 -18.18 18.82
C GLU A 374 16.31 -17.91 19.85
N ALA A 375 15.09 -17.62 19.38
CA ALA A 375 13.93 -17.43 20.25
C ALA A 375 13.59 -18.71 21.05
N ALA A 376 13.62 -19.87 20.41
CA ALA A 376 13.39 -21.16 21.07
C ALA A 376 14.48 -21.46 22.12
N ALA A 377 15.76 -21.19 21.84
CA ALA A 377 16.86 -21.34 22.77
C ALA A 377 16.70 -20.39 23.98
N ALA A 378 16.31 -19.15 23.78
CA ALA A 378 16.05 -18.18 24.85
C ALA A 378 14.89 -18.61 25.76
N GLN A 379 13.81 -19.17 25.20
CA GLN A 379 12.68 -19.73 25.96
C GLN A 379 13.11 -20.96 26.79
N ALA A 380 13.90 -21.86 26.21
CA ALA A 380 14.41 -23.03 26.94
C ALA A 380 15.32 -22.63 28.09
N ALA A 381 16.16 -21.61 27.91
CA ALA A 381 17.03 -21.09 28.97
C ALA A 381 16.23 -20.44 30.12
N SER A 382 15.15 -19.72 29.80
CA SER A 382 14.28 -19.09 30.79
C SER A 382 13.43 -20.09 31.57
N SER A 383 13.00 -21.19 30.94
CA SER A 383 12.21 -22.24 31.58
C SER A 383 13.07 -23.21 32.44
N GLY A 384 14.37 -23.35 32.13
CA GLY A 384 15.31 -24.19 32.90
C GLY A 384 15.78 -23.56 34.24
N SER A 385 15.58 -22.26 34.42
CA SER A 385 16.01 -21.57 35.69
C SER A 385 14.93 -21.55 36.78
N THR A 386 13.77 -22.19 36.58
CA THR A 386 12.69 -22.27 37.57
C THR A 386 12.61 -23.62 38.33
N VAL A 387 13.62 -24.50 38.19
CA VAL A 387 13.68 -25.77 38.92
C VAL A 387 15.01 -25.86 39.67
N SER A 388 15.18 -24.99 40.68
CA SER A 388 16.14 -25.17 41.76
C SER A 388 15.86 -24.19 42.90
N GLU A 389 14.85 -24.51 43.73
CA GLU A 389 14.78 -24.16 45.16
C GLU A 389 13.94 -25.23 45.88
#